data_cbbd16b62dbde539bef8847551d7eff9
#
_entry.id   cbbd16b62dbde539bef8847551d7eff9
#
_cell.length_a   1.000
_cell.length_b   1.000
_cell.length_c   1.000
_cell.angle_alpha   90.00
_cell.angle_beta   90.00
_cell.angle_gamma   90.00
#
_symmetry.space_group_name_H-M   'P 1'
#
loop_
_entity.id
_entity.type
_entity.pdbx_description
1 polymer ?
#
loop_
_entity_poly.entity_id
_entity_poly.type
_entity_poly.pdbx_seq_one_letter_code
_entity_poly.pdbx_strand_id
1 'polypeptide(L)'
;MNNAHLAVQFFLQIAIILLACRVVGAIAAKMGQPQVVAEMITGVLLGPSLFGMLAPEWQQWLFPWDKTQSSRDTSCYLFPASQLGLALYMFIVGMEFRVDIVRKRLKSSIAVSMAGMVAPFLLGVGLAWVFYHYTELFPKKTSLNEAMLFLGASMCITAFPMLARIIHFKGLTGTTMGTVAIGAGAIDDATAWILLAVVLASFEQNMSLAAYNIGGAICFVTVTLLIIRPLLAKAASLLIQEEKLSDGGFVIGLALMALGAWFTDMIGLHAVFGAFVMGAAMPRGVMAREMVARIQPLTVALLLPLFFTYSGLNTKIGLLNTWFLWGMCLAVLVAAVLGKWLACTLAAKATGISNRESMGIGILMNARGLMELIIINIGLQRGIISEGLFATLVIMAVVTTLMASPIFERLVGSGNYKPEPEA
;
A
#
# COMPACT_ATOMS: atom_id res chain seq x y z
N MET A 1 9.20 -23.03 21.12
CA MET A 1 9.87 -22.02 21.98
C MET A 1 8.93 -21.60 23.10
N ASN A 2 9.44 -21.31 24.30
CA ASN A 2 8.61 -20.81 25.41
C ASN A 2 8.22 -19.34 25.09
N ASN A 3 6.99 -18.92 25.44
CA ASN A 3 6.48 -17.56 25.18
C ASN A 3 7.42 -16.44 25.70
N ALA A 4 8.14 -16.68 26.78
CA ALA A 4 9.14 -15.73 27.30
C ALA A 4 10.32 -15.50 26.34
N HIS A 5 10.84 -16.56 25.72
CA HIS A 5 11.92 -16.45 24.73
C HIS A 5 11.47 -15.73 23.47
N LEU A 6 10.23 -15.95 23.03
CA LEU A 6 9.67 -15.26 21.86
C LEU A 6 9.51 -13.76 22.12
N ALA A 7 9.09 -13.34 23.33
CA ALA A 7 8.99 -11.93 23.69
C ALA A 7 10.38 -11.23 23.72
N VAL A 8 11.38 -11.88 24.29
CA VAL A 8 12.76 -11.34 24.32
C VAL A 8 13.31 -11.15 22.90
N GLN A 9 13.08 -12.16 22.04
CA GLN A 9 13.54 -12.10 20.65
C GLN A 9 12.81 -11.02 19.85
N PHE A 10 11.52 -10.80 20.11
CA PHE A 10 10.75 -9.74 19.47
C PHE A 10 11.30 -8.34 19.76
N PHE A 11 11.73 -8.04 20.99
CA PHE A 11 12.38 -6.77 21.30
C PHE A 11 13.70 -6.59 20.55
N LEU A 12 14.49 -7.65 20.41
CA LEU A 12 15.72 -7.60 19.62
C LEU A 12 15.44 -7.38 18.13
N GLN A 13 14.42 -8.06 17.59
CA GLN A 13 13.97 -7.84 16.21
C GLN A 13 13.59 -6.38 15.97
N ILE A 14 12.77 -5.79 16.86
CA ILE A 14 12.40 -4.38 16.79
C ILE A 14 13.65 -3.50 16.75
N ALA A 15 14.58 -3.69 17.68
CA ALA A 15 15.79 -2.86 17.74
C ALA A 15 16.62 -2.94 16.46
N ILE A 16 16.84 -4.15 15.93
CA ILE A 16 17.61 -4.35 14.69
C ILE A 16 16.88 -3.76 13.49
N ILE A 17 15.57 -3.96 13.38
CA ILE A 17 14.76 -3.41 12.29
C ILE A 17 14.85 -1.88 12.29
N LEU A 18 14.64 -1.23 13.44
CA LEU A 18 14.66 0.22 13.54
C LEU A 18 16.05 0.81 13.21
N LEU A 19 17.10 0.19 13.73
CA LEU A 19 18.48 0.62 13.44
C LEU A 19 18.82 0.45 11.95
N ALA A 20 18.47 -0.68 11.36
CA ALA A 20 18.70 -0.94 9.94
C ALA A 20 17.91 0.05 9.06
N CYS A 21 16.62 0.28 9.36
CA CYS A 21 15.80 1.28 8.67
C CYS A 21 16.39 2.69 8.81
N ARG A 22 16.98 3.03 9.96
CA ARG A 22 17.61 4.33 10.17
C ARG A 22 18.87 4.49 9.34
N VAL A 23 19.70 3.46 9.28
CA VAL A 23 20.96 3.46 8.49
C VAL A 23 20.64 3.56 7.00
N VAL A 24 19.78 2.68 6.51
CA VAL A 24 19.36 2.68 5.09
C VAL A 24 18.63 3.99 4.74
N GLY A 25 17.80 4.51 5.66
CA GLY A 25 17.11 5.79 5.52
C GLY A 25 18.06 6.98 5.38
N ALA A 26 19.15 7.00 6.16
CA ALA A 26 20.16 8.05 6.04
C ALA A 26 20.89 8.01 4.70
N ILE A 27 21.11 6.82 4.13
CA ILE A 27 21.68 6.65 2.79
C ILE A 27 20.67 7.09 1.71
N ALA A 28 19.44 6.62 1.82
CA ALA A 28 18.38 6.95 0.88
C ALA A 28 18.06 8.45 0.84
N ALA A 29 18.09 9.13 1.98
CA ALA A 29 17.90 10.59 2.07
C ALA A 29 18.94 11.37 1.26
N LYS A 30 20.22 10.92 1.26
CA LYS A 30 21.30 11.52 0.43
C LYS A 30 21.03 11.33 -1.07
N MET A 31 20.24 10.32 -1.43
CA MET A 31 19.82 10.04 -2.81
C MET A 31 18.47 10.71 -3.18
N GLY A 32 17.95 11.58 -2.32
CA GLY A 32 16.65 12.25 -2.52
C GLY A 32 15.44 11.32 -2.42
N GLN A 33 15.57 10.20 -1.71
CA GLN A 33 14.49 9.22 -1.55
C GLN A 33 13.74 9.41 -0.22
N PRO A 34 12.40 9.25 -0.21
CA PRO A 34 11.62 9.25 1.03
C PRO A 34 11.99 8.09 1.95
N GLN A 35 11.85 8.30 3.27
CA GLN A 35 12.15 7.31 4.32
C GLN A 35 11.42 5.97 4.09
N VAL A 36 10.17 6.00 3.63
CA VAL A 36 9.36 4.78 3.39
C VAL A 36 9.99 3.84 2.35
N VAL A 37 10.62 4.41 1.32
CA VAL A 37 11.33 3.61 0.30
C VAL A 37 12.51 2.88 0.94
N ALA A 38 13.23 3.55 1.84
CA ALA A 38 14.32 2.94 2.59
C ALA A 38 13.84 1.79 3.48
N GLU A 39 12.67 1.92 4.09
CA GLU A 39 12.07 0.87 4.92
C GLU A 39 11.71 -0.38 4.10
N MET A 40 11.15 -0.19 2.89
CA MET A 40 10.89 -1.30 1.95
C MET A 40 12.19 -2.02 1.57
N ILE A 41 13.24 -1.26 1.22
CA ILE A 41 14.55 -1.82 0.89
C ILE A 41 15.12 -2.56 2.09
N THR A 42 15.06 -1.98 3.28
CA THR A 42 15.57 -2.60 4.52
C THR A 42 14.89 -3.94 4.78
N GLY A 43 13.58 -4.05 4.55
CA GLY A 43 12.86 -5.31 4.67
C GLY A 43 13.44 -6.40 3.77
N VAL A 44 13.70 -6.07 2.50
CA VAL A 44 14.33 -7.00 1.54
C VAL A 44 15.79 -7.34 1.95
N LEU A 45 16.54 -6.36 2.46
CA LEU A 45 17.93 -6.59 2.90
C LEU A 45 18.02 -7.48 4.14
N LEU A 46 17.11 -7.31 5.12
CA LEU A 46 17.04 -8.16 6.32
C LEU A 46 16.41 -9.53 6.04
N GLY A 47 15.76 -9.67 4.89
CA GLY A 47 15.15 -10.92 4.45
C GLY A 47 16.14 -11.95 3.93
N PRO A 48 15.63 -13.07 3.43
CA PRO A 48 16.46 -14.14 2.86
C PRO A 48 17.24 -13.72 1.61
N SER A 49 16.89 -12.58 1.01
CA SER A 49 17.50 -12.08 -0.23
C SER A 49 18.94 -11.59 -0.07
N LEU A 50 19.28 -10.95 1.06
CA LEU A 50 20.65 -10.50 1.33
C LEU A 50 21.16 -11.07 2.65
N PHE A 51 20.54 -10.76 3.78
CA PHE A 51 21.01 -11.22 5.09
C PHE A 51 20.99 -12.74 5.19
N GLY A 52 19.91 -13.40 4.70
CA GLY A 52 19.84 -14.85 4.65
C GLY A 52 20.80 -15.50 3.66
N MET A 53 21.27 -14.77 2.64
CA MET A 53 22.29 -15.25 1.72
C MET A 53 23.71 -15.12 2.31
N LEU A 54 23.99 -14.02 3.03
CA LEU A 54 25.30 -13.75 3.60
C LEU A 54 25.54 -14.47 4.93
N ALA A 55 24.53 -14.61 5.76
CA ALA A 55 24.59 -15.17 7.10
C ALA A 55 23.30 -15.95 7.43
N PRO A 56 23.04 -17.12 6.82
CA PRO A 56 21.79 -17.85 6.93
C PRO A 56 21.46 -18.28 8.36
N GLU A 57 22.46 -18.68 9.14
CA GLU A 57 22.30 -19.10 10.55
C GLU A 57 21.84 -17.94 11.43
N TRP A 58 22.47 -16.75 11.28
CA TRP A 58 22.11 -15.55 12.02
C TRP A 58 20.74 -15.02 11.63
N GLN A 59 20.41 -15.08 10.35
CA GLN A 59 19.10 -14.67 9.85
C GLN A 59 18.00 -15.58 10.40
N GLN A 60 18.21 -16.90 10.37
CA GLN A 60 17.27 -17.87 10.90
C GLN A 60 17.15 -17.81 12.42
N TRP A 61 18.24 -17.48 13.13
CA TRP A 61 18.21 -17.25 14.56
C TRP A 61 17.44 -15.98 14.93
N LEU A 62 17.66 -14.88 14.19
CA LEU A 62 16.99 -13.60 14.46
C LEU A 62 15.52 -13.64 14.05
N PHE A 63 15.21 -14.23 12.89
CA PHE A 63 13.87 -14.37 12.34
C PHE A 63 13.55 -15.87 12.14
N PRO A 64 13.23 -16.60 13.21
CA PRO A 64 13.01 -18.04 13.13
C PRO A 64 11.82 -18.36 12.24
N TRP A 65 12.05 -19.30 11.32
CA TRP A 65 11.06 -19.80 10.38
C TRP A 65 10.63 -21.20 10.81
N ASP A 66 9.38 -21.38 11.15
CA ASP A 66 8.84 -22.71 11.41
C ASP A 66 8.44 -23.39 10.11
N LYS A 67 9.25 -24.39 9.70
CA LYS A 67 9.01 -25.19 8.48
C LYS A 67 7.87 -26.19 8.64
N THR A 68 7.37 -26.42 9.85
CA THR A 68 6.39 -27.48 10.15
C THR A 68 4.95 -26.97 10.08
N GLN A 69 4.73 -25.66 10.16
CA GLN A 69 3.42 -25.08 9.96
C GLN A 69 3.28 -24.58 8.53
N SER A 70 2.21 -25.00 7.88
CA SER A 70 1.80 -24.58 6.54
C SER A 70 1.48 -23.08 6.45
N SER A 71 1.33 -22.41 7.58
CA SER A 71 1.25 -20.95 7.72
C SER A 71 2.66 -20.38 7.87
N ARG A 72 3.02 -19.47 6.97
CA ARG A 72 4.35 -18.83 6.87
C ARG A 72 4.55 -17.76 7.96
N ASP A 73 4.26 -18.08 9.20
CA ASP A 73 4.43 -17.16 10.33
C ASP A 73 5.87 -17.17 10.78
N THR A 74 6.64 -16.28 10.17
CA THR A 74 8.08 -16.12 10.42
C THR A 74 8.43 -15.71 11.84
N SER A 75 7.47 -15.15 12.56
CA SER A 75 7.51 -14.94 13.99
C SER A 75 6.11 -14.64 14.47
N CYS A 76 5.68 -15.36 15.48
CA CYS A 76 4.32 -15.28 16.02
C CYS A 76 3.87 -13.87 16.42
N TYR A 77 4.83 -12.94 16.65
CA TYR A 77 4.55 -11.59 17.13
C TYR A 77 4.81 -10.48 16.12
N LEU A 78 5.71 -10.69 15.13
CA LEU A 78 6.01 -9.66 14.13
C LEU A 78 4.81 -9.44 13.19
N PHE A 79 4.08 -10.49 12.85
CA PHE A 79 2.89 -10.40 12.00
C PHE A 79 1.78 -9.54 12.63
N PRO A 80 1.24 -9.83 13.83
CA PRO A 80 0.21 -8.98 14.44
C PRO A 80 0.66 -7.53 14.64
N ALA A 81 1.92 -7.30 15.04
CA ALA A 81 2.46 -5.96 15.19
C ALA A 81 2.50 -5.20 13.85
N SER A 82 2.88 -5.88 12.77
CA SER A 82 2.87 -5.32 11.42
C SER A 82 1.47 -4.97 10.94
N GLN A 83 0.48 -5.85 11.21
CA GLN A 83 -0.93 -5.60 10.85
C GLN A 83 -1.53 -4.43 11.64
N LEU A 84 -1.23 -4.35 12.94
CA LEU A 84 -1.66 -3.20 13.76
C LEU A 84 -1.06 -1.89 13.22
N GLY A 85 0.23 -1.90 12.88
CA GLY A 85 0.91 -0.74 12.29
C GLY A 85 0.26 -0.29 10.99
N LEU A 86 -0.06 -1.25 10.14
CA LEU A 86 -0.71 -0.99 8.87
C LEU A 86 -2.13 -0.42 9.06
N ALA A 87 -2.93 -1.01 9.97
CA ALA A 87 -4.28 -0.53 10.28
C ALA A 87 -4.26 0.91 10.85
N LEU A 88 -3.38 1.18 11.82
CA LEU A 88 -3.21 2.53 12.36
C LEU A 88 -2.77 3.54 11.31
N TYR A 89 -1.86 3.15 10.42
CA TYR A 89 -1.43 4.03 9.34
C TYR A 89 -2.58 4.33 8.36
N MET A 90 -3.37 3.34 7.98
CA MET A 90 -4.51 3.54 7.08
C MET A 90 -5.65 4.31 7.75
N PHE A 91 -5.79 4.23 9.07
CA PHE A 91 -6.68 5.09 9.83
C PHE A 91 -6.24 6.56 9.77
N ILE A 92 -4.93 6.84 9.89
CA ILE A 92 -4.37 8.19 9.68
C ILE A 92 -4.66 8.68 8.27
N VAL A 93 -4.37 7.85 7.25
CA VAL A 93 -4.62 8.18 5.84
C VAL A 93 -6.11 8.50 5.60
N GLY A 94 -7.01 7.71 6.22
CA GLY A 94 -8.45 7.97 6.17
C GLY A 94 -8.83 9.34 6.76
N MET A 95 -8.25 9.74 7.89
CA MET A 95 -8.49 11.05 8.50
C MET A 95 -7.94 12.20 7.66
N GLU A 96 -6.81 12.01 7.00
CA GLU A 96 -6.19 13.00 6.12
C GLU A 96 -6.86 13.08 4.73
N PHE A 97 -7.74 12.12 4.41
CA PHE A 97 -8.41 12.05 3.11
C PHE A 97 -9.34 13.25 2.88
N ARG A 98 -8.98 14.12 1.95
CA ARG A 98 -9.69 15.37 1.65
C ARG A 98 -10.50 15.28 0.37
N VAL A 99 -11.78 14.95 0.50
CA VAL A 99 -12.74 14.92 -0.63
C VAL A 99 -12.84 16.30 -1.33
N ASP A 100 -12.65 17.39 -0.58
CA ASP A 100 -12.77 18.75 -1.12
C ASP A 100 -11.70 19.07 -2.16
N ILE A 101 -10.47 18.55 -1.98
CA ILE A 101 -9.37 18.72 -2.94
C ILE A 101 -9.67 17.94 -4.23
N VAL A 102 -10.22 16.74 -4.11
CA VAL A 102 -10.59 15.91 -5.26
C VAL A 102 -11.65 16.60 -6.14
N ARG A 103 -12.58 17.34 -5.52
CA ARG A 103 -13.66 18.04 -6.25
C ARG A 103 -13.15 19.11 -7.23
N LYS A 104 -12.07 19.84 -6.90
CA LYS A 104 -11.54 20.94 -7.74
C LYS A 104 -11.13 20.49 -9.15
N ARG A 105 -10.56 19.27 -9.28
CA ARG A 105 -10.07 18.69 -10.55
C ARG A 105 -10.63 17.28 -10.82
N LEU A 106 -11.89 17.07 -10.44
CA LEU A 106 -12.51 15.74 -10.44
C LEU A 106 -12.46 15.04 -11.80
N LYS A 107 -12.74 15.75 -12.89
CA LYS A 107 -12.69 15.19 -14.24
C LYS A 107 -11.30 14.67 -14.61
N SER A 108 -10.26 15.46 -14.34
CA SER A 108 -8.88 15.07 -14.61
C SER A 108 -8.44 13.92 -13.70
N SER A 109 -8.80 13.96 -12.41
CA SER A 109 -8.48 12.90 -11.45
C SER A 109 -9.14 11.57 -11.84
N ILE A 110 -10.42 11.57 -12.24
CA ILE A 110 -11.12 10.36 -12.70
C ILE A 110 -10.49 9.84 -13.99
N ALA A 111 -10.21 10.70 -14.97
CA ALA A 111 -9.61 10.29 -16.24
C ALA A 111 -8.23 9.66 -16.04
N VAL A 112 -7.37 10.28 -15.19
CA VAL A 112 -6.05 9.78 -14.87
C VAL A 112 -6.12 8.46 -14.11
N SER A 113 -7.02 8.35 -13.11
CA SER A 113 -7.24 7.11 -12.34
C SER A 113 -7.69 5.98 -13.27
N MET A 114 -8.76 6.19 -14.04
CA MET A 114 -9.30 5.16 -14.93
C MET A 114 -8.27 4.69 -15.96
N ALA A 115 -7.56 5.60 -16.63
CA ALA A 115 -6.53 5.23 -17.58
C ALA A 115 -5.35 4.51 -16.91
N GLY A 116 -4.92 5.02 -15.73
CA GLY A 116 -3.83 4.45 -14.93
C GLY A 116 -4.16 3.12 -14.28
N MET A 117 -5.43 2.74 -14.20
CA MET A 117 -5.85 1.40 -13.75
C MET A 117 -6.07 0.45 -14.93
N VAL A 118 -6.83 0.87 -15.95
CA VAL A 118 -7.23 -0.01 -17.06
C VAL A 118 -6.03 -0.45 -17.90
N ALA A 119 -5.12 0.46 -18.25
CA ALA A 119 -3.99 0.10 -19.11
C ALA A 119 -3.02 -0.90 -18.45
N PRO A 120 -2.51 -0.68 -17.21
CA PRO A 120 -1.67 -1.69 -16.56
C PRO A 120 -2.42 -2.98 -16.24
N PHE A 121 -3.73 -2.91 -15.94
CA PHE A 121 -4.55 -4.11 -15.73
C PHE A 121 -4.56 -4.99 -16.97
N LEU A 122 -4.85 -4.42 -18.15
CA LEU A 122 -4.87 -5.17 -19.41
C LEU A 122 -3.48 -5.72 -19.79
N LEU A 123 -2.42 -4.96 -19.54
CA LEU A 123 -1.05 -5.45 -19.71
C LEU A 123 -0.73 -6.61 -18.76
N GLY A 124 -1.18 -6.53 -17.51
CA GLY A 124 -1.06 -7.60 -16.53
C GLY A 124 -1.84 -8.85 -16.93
N VAL A 125 -3.06 -8.70 -17.44
CA VAL A 125 -3.84 -9.80 -18.02
C VAL A 125 -3.08 -10.48 -19.16
N GLY A 126 -2.50 -9.70 -20.08
CA GLY A 126 -1.72 -10.24 -21.19
C GLY A 126 -0.46 -10.98 -20.73
N LEU A 127 0.28 -10.41 -19.75
CA LEU A 127 1.44 -11.07 -19.15
C LEU A 127 1.05 -12.34 -18.40
N ALA A 128 -0.07 -12.33 -17.67
CA ALA A 128 -0.56 -13.51 -16.95
C ALA A 128 -0.87 -14.66 -17.92
N TRP A 129 -1.47 -14.34 -19.07
CA TRP A 129 -1.72 -15.34 -20.12
C TRP A 129 -0.41 -15.99 -20.61
N VAL A 130 0.62 -15.17 -20.86
CA VAL A 130 1.95 -15.68 -21.26
C VAL A 130 2.57 -16.51 -20.13
N PHE A 131 2.59 -16.01 -18.92
CA PHE A 131 3.21 -16.70 -17.77
C PHE A 131 2.52 -18.02 -17.45
N TYR A 132 1.20 -18.07 -17.56
CA TYR A 132 0.41 -19.27 -17.31
C TYR A 132 0.74 -20.41 -18.28
N HIS A 133 0.99 -20.09 -19.56
CA HIS A 133 1.26 -21.09 -20.59
C HIS A 133 2.75 -21.48 -20.72
N TYR A 134 3.66 -20.58 -20.40
CA TYR A 134 5.08 -20.74 -20.68
C TYR A 134 5.98 -20.80 -19.45
N THR A 135 5.40 -20.68 -18.23
CA THR A 135 6.18 -20.69 -16.99
C THR A 135 5.46 -21.44 -15.87
N GLU A 136 6.20 -21.73 -14.79
CA GLU A 136 5.63 -22.30 -13.54
C GLU A 136 5.40 -21.22 -12.46
N LEU A 137 5.23 -19.96 -12.87
CA LEU A 137 5.03 -18.85 -11.95
C LEU A 137 3.64 -18.86 -11.26
N PHE A 138 2.68 -19.55 -11.85
CA PHE A 138 1.40 -19.84 -11.24
C PHE A 138 1.31 -21.32 -10.81
N PRO A 139 0.88 -21.61 -9.56
CA PRO A 139 0.63 -22.96 -9.11
C PRO A 139 -0.44 -23.66 -9.95
N LYS A 140 -0.32 -24.97 -10.15
CA LYS A 140 -1.26 -25.79 -10.97
C LYS A 140 -2.73 -25.69 -10.55
N LYS A 141 -2.99 -25.34 -9.29
CA LYS A 141 -4.35 -25.14 -8.76
C LYS A 141 -5.00 -23.82 -9.18
N THR A 142 -4.22 -22.84 -9.63
CA THR A 142 -4.72 -21.53 -10.05
C THR A 142 -5.26 -21.63 -11.47
N SER A 143 -6.48 -21.19 -11.71
CA SER A 143 -7.05 -21.12 -13.05
C SER A 143 -6.47 -19.96 -13.85
N LEU A 144 -6.58 -20.01 -15.19
CA LEU A 144 -6.12 -18.93 -16.06
C LEU A 144 -6.83 -17.60 -15.73
N ASN A 145 -8.14 -17.63 -15.47
CA ASN A 145 -8.91 -16.43 -15.15
C ASN A 145 -8.45 -15.79 -13.83
N GLU A 146 -8.17 -16.61 -12.83
CA GLU A 146 -7.63 -16.16 -11.54
C GLU A 146 -6.23 -15.55 -11.71
N ALA A 147 -5.36 -16.19 -12.49
CA ALA A 147 -4.03 -15.67 -12.80
C ALA A 147 -4.09 -14.31 -13.50
N MET A 148 -4.96 -14.18 -14.52
CA MET A 148 -5.17 -12.94 -15.26
C MET A 148 -5.74 -11.82 -14.38
N LEU A 149 -6.75 -12.14 -13.58
CA LEU A 149 -7.37 -11.18 -12.66
C LEU A 149 -6.37 -10.72 -11.58
N PHE A 150 -5.61 -11.66 -11.01
CA PHE A 150 -4.65 -11.36 -9.96
C PHE A 150 -3.48 -10.49 -10.46
N LEU A 151 -2.83 -10.88 -11.54
CA LEU A 151 -1.68 -10.13 -12.07
C LEU A 151 -2.12 -8.76 -12.61
N GLY A 152 -3.29 -8.69 -13.28
CA GLY A 152 -3.90 -7.43 -13.70
C GLY A 152 -4.14 -6.50 -12.51
N ALA A 153 -4.76 -7.01 -11.45
CA ALA A 153 -5.01 -6.27 -10.22
C ALA A 153 -3.70 -5.80 -9.55
N SER A 154 -2.71 -6.68 -9.42
CA SER A 154 -1.42 -6.33 -8.82
C SER A 154 -0.67 -5.25 -9.59
N MET A 155 -0.83 -5.20 -10.93
CA MET A 155 -0.12 -4.22 -11.76
C MET A 155 -0.83 -2.86 -11.86
N CYS A 156 -2.14 -2.76 -11.57
CA CYS A 156 -2.89 -1.52 -11.81
C CYS A 156 -2.93 -0.57 -10.60
N ILE A 157 -2.66 -1.04 -9.39
CA ILE A 157 -2.82 -0.26 -8.16
C ILE A 157 -1.74 0.81 -8.02
N THR A 158 -2.16 2.00 -7.54
CA THR A 158 -1.27 3.08 -7.08
C THR A 158 -1.34 3.15 -5.56
N ALA A 159 -0.21 3.33 -4.88
CA ALA A 159 -0.22 3.54 -3.45
C ALA A 159 -0.44 5.01 -3.12
N PHE A 160 -1.69 5.41 -2.85
CA PHE A 160 -2.04 6.78 -2.45
C PHE A 160 -1.16 7.33 -1.31
N PRO A 161 -0.91 6.59 -0.21
CA PRO A 161 -0.08 7.12 0.87
C PRO A 161 1.36 7.41 0.47
N MET A 162 1.94 6.59 -0.43
CA MET A 162 3.28 6.82 -0.96
C MET A 162 3.32 8.03 -1.89
N LEU A 163 2.33 8.10 -2.78
CA LEU A 163 2.14 9.21 -3.70
C LEU A 163 2.00 10.54 -2.95
N ALA A 164 1.16 10.59 -1.92
CA ALA A 164 0.97 11.78 -1.10
C ALA A 164 2.27 12.23 -0.41
N ARG A 165 3.07 11.30 0.10
CA ARG A 165 4.38 11.61 0.69
C ARG A 165 5.38 12.14 -0.31
N ILE A 166 5.44 11.56 -1.52
CA ILE A 166 6.30 12.06 -2.59
C ILE A 166 5.89 13.47 -3.00
N ILE A 167 4.59 13.73 -3.15
CA ILE A 167 4.03 15.04 -3.50
C ILE A 167 4.39 16.08 -2.43
N HIS A 168 4.22 15.75 -1.15
CA HIS A 168 4.59 16.62 -0.04
C HIS A 168 6.11 16.88 -0.01
N PHE A 169 6.92 15.82 -0.13
CA PHE A 169 8.38 15.92 -0.14
C PHE A 169 8.92 16.79 -1.28
N LYS A 170 8.26 16.74 -2.45
CA LYS A 170 8.60 17.55 -3.63
C LYS A 170 8.00 18.97 -3.62
N GLY A 171 7.25 19.34 -2.58
CA GLY A 171 6.60 20.66 -2.49
C GLY A 171 5.49 20.88 -3.53
N LEU A 172 4.87 19.80 -4.03
CA LEU A 172 3.82 19.85 -5.05
C LEU A 172 2.41 20.00 -4.46
N THR A 173 2.28 20.09 -3.14
CA THR A 173 0.99 20.25 -2.47
C THR A 173 0.31 21.56 -2.92
N GLY A 174 -0.95 21.46 -3.34
CA GLY A 174 -1.73 22.62 -3.83
C GLY A 174 -1.46 23.02 -5.28
N THR A 175 -0.51 22.37 -5.99
CA THR A 175 -0.31 22.57 -7.44
C THR A 175 -1.31 21.74 -8.25
N THR A 176 -1.52 22.09 -9.53
CA THR A 176 -2.33 21.29 -10.47
C THR A 176 -1.88 19.83 -10.50
N MET A 177 -0.57 19.58 -10.63
CA MET A 177 -0.01 18.23 -10.63
C MET A 177 -0.33 17.48 -9.34
N GLY A 178 -0.04 18.09 -8.19
CA GLY A 178 -0.27 17.49 -6.88
C GLY A 178 -1.76 17.21 -6.63
N THR A 179 -2.63 18.15 -6.98
CA THR A 179 -4.08 18.01 -6.80
C THR A 179 -4.66 16.89 -7.64
N VAL A 180 -4.30 16.81 -8.92
CA VAL A 180 -4.78 15.76 -9.82
C VAL A 180 -4.22 14.39 -9.44
N ALA A 181 -2.92 14.31 -9.14
CA ALA A 181 -2.30 13.05 -8.75
C ALA A 181 -2.84 12.51 -7.40
N ILE A 182 -3.02 13.39 -6.39
CA ILE A 182 -3.66 13.03 -5.12
C ILE A 182 -5.11 12.56 -5.34
N GLY A 183 -5.87 13.30 -6.16
CA GLY A 183 -7.23 12.93 -6.49
C GLY A 183 -7.34 11.59 -7.20
N ALA A 184 -6.48 11.36 -8.20
CA ALA A 184 -6.42 10.10 -8.94
C ALA A 184 -5.98 8.93 -8.04
N GLY A 185 -4.94 9.11 -7.24
CA GLY A 185 -4.46 8.09 -6.31
C GLY A 185 -5.51 7.72 -5.25
N ALA A 186 -6.30 8.68 -4.79
CA ALA A 186 -7.39 8.45 -3.85
C ALA A 186 -8.53 7.62 -4.46
N ILE A 187 -8.85 7.85 -5.75
CA ILE A 187 -9.82 7.05 -6.50
C ILE A 187 -9.26 5.64 -6.76
N ASP A 188 -7.97 5.54 -7.12
CA ASP A 188 -7.27 4.26 -7.29
C ASP A 188 -7.34 3.43 -6.01
N ASP A 189 -7.07 4.01 -4.85
CA ASP A 189 -7.11 3.31 -3.55
C ASP A 189 -8.52 2.78 -3.25
N ALA A 190 -9.56 3.61 -3.44
CA ALA A 190 -10.94 3.17 -3.24
C ALA A 190 -11.32 2.02 -4.21
N THR A 191 -10.90 2.12 -5.47
CA THR A 191 -11.18 1.11 -6.50
C THR A 191 -10.36 -0.16 -6.26
N ALA A 192 -9.14 -0.04 -5.73
CA ALA A 192 -8.28 -1.17 -5.39
C ALA A 192 -8.93 -2.10 -4.35
N TRP A 193 -9.65 -1.56 -3.37
CA TRP A 193 -10.40 -2.37 -2.40
C TRP A 193 -11.52 -3.17 -3.04
N ILE A 194 -12.27 -2.55 -3.96
CA ILE A 194 -13.32 -3.24 -4.73
C ILE A 194 -12.68 -4.35 -5.57
N LEU A 195 -11.60 -4.03 -6.27
CA LEU A 195 -10.87 -4.99 -7.10
C LEU A 195 -10.32 -6.15 -6.27
N LEU A 196 -9.74 -5.87 -5.10
CA LEU A 196 -9.26 -6.89 -4.17
C LEU A 196 -10.40 -7.82 -3.72
N ALA A 197 -11.56 -7.26 -3.37
CA ALA A 197 -12.73 -8.06 -3.01
C ALA A 197 -13.18 -8.97 -4.17
N VAL A 198 -13.19 -8.48 -5.41
CA VAL A 198 -13.51 -9.27 -6.61
C VAL A 198 -12.48 -10.38 -6.83
N VAL A 199 -11.18 -10.06 -6.70
CA VAL A 199 -10.10 -11.04 -6.80
C VAL A 199 -10.27 -12.14 -5.77
N LEU A 200 -10.46 -11.81 -4.50
CA LEU A 200 -10.63 -12.79 -3.43
C LEU A 200 -11.86 -13.67 -3.64
N ALA A 201 -12.95 -13.06 -4.06
CA ALA A 201 -14.19 -13.77 -4.36
C ALA A 201 -14.06 -14.77 -5.52
N SER A 202 -13.27 -14.44 -6.55
CA SER A 202 -13.04 -15.33 -7.68
C SER A 202 -12.31 -16.62 -7.28
N PHE A 203 -11.47 -16.56 -6.22
CA PHE A 203 -10.71 -17.73 -5.74
C PHE A 203 -11.51 -18.69 -4.87
N GLU A 204 -12.57 -18.23 -4.24
CA GLU A 204 -13.39 -19.08 -3.38
C GLU A 204 -14.44 -19.87 -4.17
N GLN A 205 -14.54 -19.66 -5.49
CA GLN A 205 -15.51 -20.28 -6.41
C GLN A 205 -16.97 -20.25 -5.89
N ASN A 206 -17.23 -19.34 -4.97
CA ASN A 206 -18.52 -19.20 -4.29
C ASN A 206 -19.08 -17.80 -4.47
N MET A 207 -19.92 -17.64 -5.50
CA MET A 207 -20.56 -16.36 -5.82
C MET A 207 -21.41 -15.80 -4.68
N SER A 208 -21.94 -16.65 -3.80
CA SER A 208 -22.72 -16.19 -2.65
C SER A 208 -21.82 -15.54 -1.61
N LEU A 209 -20.61 -16.05 -1.40
CA LEU A 209 -19.64 -15.47 -0.49
C LEU A 209 -19.11 -14.13 -1.04
N ALA A 210 -18.89 -14.05 -2.36
CA ALA A 210 -18.55 -12.79 -3.02
C ALA A 210 -19.63 -11.72 -2.81
N ALA A 211 -20.87 -12.08 -3.01
CA ALA A 211 -22.01 -11.19 -2.77
C ALA A 211 -22.11 -10.76 -1.29
N TYR A 212 -21.84 -11.69 -0.36
CA TYR A 212 -21.78 -11.40 1.08
C TYR A 212 -20.66 -10.41 1.42
N ASN A 213 -19.44 -10.62 0.89
CA ASN A 213 -18.29 -9.75 1.14
C ASN A 213 -18.52 -8.33 0.56
N ILE A 214 -18.99 -8.23 -0.68
CA ILE A 214 -19.31 -6.96 -1.33
C ILE A 214 -20.50 -6.26 -0.64
N GLY A 215 -21.56 -7.01 -0.35
CA GLY A 215 -22.72 -6.50 0.39
C GLY A 215 -22.34 -6.01 1.78
N GLY A 216 -21.52 -6.77 2.50
CA GLY A 216 -20.96 -6.40 3.80
C GLY A 216 -20.11 -5.13 3.73
N ALA A 217 -19.27 -4.98 2.69
CA ALA A 217 -18.49 -3.77 2.44
C ALA A 217 -19.38 -2.55 2.24
N ILE A 218 -20.36 -2.66 1.36
CA ILE A 218 -21.31 -1.56 1.06
C ILE A 218 -22.09 -1.19 2.33
N CYS A 219 -22.58 -2.19 3.06
CA CYS A 219 -23.29 -1.98 4.32
C CYS A 219 -22.38 -1.26 5.34
N PHE A 220 -21.16 -1.74 5.53
CA PHE A 220 -20.20 -1.13 6.45
C PHE A 220 -19.90 0.32 6.11
N VAL A 221 -19.58 0.62 4.85
CA VAL A 221 -19.31 1.99 4.39
C VAL A 221 -20.54 2.87 4.59
N THR A 222 -21.72 2.38 4.22
CA THR A 222 -22.99 3.13 4.36
C THR A 222 -23.30 3.43 5.82
N VAL A 223 -23.24 2.43 6.71
CA VAL A 223 -23.45 2.60 8.15
C VAL A 223 -22.42 3.56 8.74
N THR A 224 -21.16 3.40 8.37
CA THR A 224 -20.08 4.24 8.87
C THR A 224 -20.26 5.69 8.45
N LEU A 225 -20.57 5.97 7.19
CA LEU A 225 -20.70 7.34 6.68
C LEU A 225 -22.03 8.01 7.03
N LEU A 226 -23.13 7.26 7.07
CA LEU A 226 -24.47 7.82 7.30
C LEU A 226 -24.92 7.79 8.78
N ILE A 227 -24.36 6.88 9.59
CA ILE A 227 -24.74 6.74 10.99
C ILE A 227 -23.59 7.10 11.91
N ILE A 228 -22.44 6.42 11.81
CA ILE A 228 -21.32 6.59 12.73
C ILE A 228 -20.73 7.99 12.62
N ARG A 229 -20.46 8.47 11.41
CA ARG A 229 -19.89 9.80 11.18
C ARG A 229 -20.74 10.93 11.75
N PRO A 230 -22.06 11.05 11.53
CA PRO A 230 -22.87 12.10 12.13
C PRO A 230 -23.01 11.95 13.65
N LEU A 231 -23.01 10.73 14.21
CA LEU A 231 -22.98 10.50 15.65
C LEU A 231 -21.67 11.02 16.25
N LEU A 232 -20.54 10.71 15.65
CA LEU A 232 -19.22 11.21 16.06
C LEU A 232 -19.13 12.72 15.95
N ALA A 233 -19.70 13.32 14.91
CA ALA A 233 -19.73 14.77 14.75
C ALA A 233 -20.53 15.46 15.86
N LYS A 234 -21.65 14.86 16.30
CA LYS A 234 -22.41 15.34 17.45
C LYS A 234 -21.68 15.12 18.80
N ALA A 235 -21.01 13.99 18.93
CA ALA A 235 -20.25 13.69 20.15
C ALA A 235 -18.92 14.46 20.23
N ALA A 236 -18.44 15.04 19.14
CA ALA A 236 -17.16 15.74 19.10
C ALA A 236 -17.04 16.86 20.14
N SER A 237 -18.13 17.58 20.40
CA SER A 237 -18.18 18.64 21.44
C SER A 237 -17.98 18.10 22.85
N LEU A 238 -18.37 16.86 23.13
CA LEU A 238 -18.15 16.19 24.41
C LEU A 238 -16.75 15.59 24.54
N LEU A 239 -16.13 15.24 23.41
CA LEU A 239 -14.83 14.61 23.34
C LEU A 239 -13.67 15.61 23.24
N ILE A 240 -13.98 16.86 22.93
CA ILE A 240 -13.00 17.96 22.82
C ILE A 240 -13.15 18.87 24.06
N GLN A 241 -12.04 19.07 24.77
CA GLN A 241 -11.94 19.96 25.92
C GLN A 241 -10.78 20.93 25.69
N GLU A 242 -11.02 22.25 25.90
CA GLU A 242 -9.99 23.29 25.73
C GLU A 242 -9.20 23.20 24.40
N GLU A 243 -9.90 23.00 23.28
CA GLU A 243 -9.32 22.81 21.94
C GLU A 243 -8.38 21.61 21.81
N LYS A 244 -8.43 20.65 22.74
CA LYS A 244 -7.68 19.39 22.71
C LYS A 244 -8.61 18.18 22.76
N LEU A 245 -8.18 17.09 22.17
CA LEU A 245 -8.89 15.82 22.28
C LEU A 245 -8.69 15.24 23.69
N SER A 246 -9.79 14.94 24.37
CA SER A 246 -9.75 14.25 25.66
C SER A 246 -9.18 12.82 25.51
N ASP A 247 -8.63 12.26 26.58
CA ASP A 247 -8.11 10.89 26.55
C ASP A 247 -9.22 9.87 26.27
N GLY A 248 -10.43 10.11 26.81
CA GLY A 248 -11.60 9.29 26.45
C GLY A 248 -11.94 9.34 24.96
N GLY A 249 -11.88 10.53 24.35
CA GLY A 249 -12.08 10.69 22.90
C GLY A 249 -11.01 9.97 22.07
N PHE A 250 -9.77 9.99 22.51
CA PHE A 250 -8.67 9.27 21.91
C PHE A 250 -8.90 7.74 21.95
N VAL A 251 -9.23 7.19 23.11
CA VAL A 251 -9.51 5.75 23.28
C VAL A 251 -10.72 5.33 22.45
N ILE A 252 -11.80 6.11 22.42
CA ILE A 252 -12.98 5.83 21.58
C ILE A 252 -12.59 5.78 20.10
N GLY A 253 -11.77 6.71 19.62
CA GLY A 253 -11.30 6.71 18.23
C GLY A 253 -10.51 5.44 17.87
N LEU A 254 -9.60 5.01 18.75
CA LEU A 254 -8.84 3.77 18.57
C LEU A 254 -9.73 2.51 18.62
N ALA A 255 -10.69 2.48 19.55
CA ALA A 255 -11.64 1.38 19.67
C ALA A 255 -12.51 1.26 18.41
N LEU A 256 -12.98 2.37 17.86
CA LEU A 256 -13.75 2.39 16.62
C LEU A 256 -12.91 1.92 15.42
N MET A 257 -11.67 2.36 15.33
CA MET A 257 -10.72 1.85 14.32
C MET A 257 -10.57 0.34 14.42
N ALA A 258 -10.32 -0.18 15.62
CA ALA A 258 -10.15 -1.61 15.85
C ALA A 258 -11.43 -2.41 15.55
N LEU A 259 -12.61 -1.91 15.91
CA LEU A 259 -13.90 -2.52 15.58
C LEU A 259 -14.15 -2.53 14.06
N GLY A 260 -13.82 -1.44 13.37
CA GLY A 260 -13.91 -1.38 11.91
C GLY A 260 -12.97 -2.37 11.23
N ALA A 261 -11.73 -2.45 11.68
CA ALA A 261 -10.74 -3.40 11.21
C ALA A 261 -11.19 -4.86 11.44
N TRP A 262 -11.65 -5.17 12.66
CA TRP A 262 -12.19 -6.48 13.01
C TRP A 262 -13.39 -6.87 12.13
N PHE A 263 -14.35 -5.97 11.98
CA PHE A 263 -15.57 -6.25 11.21
C PHE A 263 -15.24 -6.56 9.75
N THR A 264 -14.37 -5.75 9.12
CA THR A 264 -14.03 -5.96 7.72
C THR A 264 -13.20 -7.22 7.49
N ASP A 265 -12.33 -7.57 8.42
CA ASP A 265 -11.58 -8.83 8.37
C ASP A 265 -12.50 -10.05 8.53
N MET A 266 -13.48 -9.96 9.43
CA MET A 266 -14.49 -11.01 9.66
C MET A 266 -15.36 -11.29 8.43
N ILE A 267 -15.69 -10.26 7.63
CA ILE A 267 -16.46 -10.43 6.39
C ILE A 267 -15.58 -10.77 5.17
N GLY A 268 -14.31 -11.16 5.37
CA GLY A 268 -13.40 -11.55 4.30
C GLY A 268 -12.76 -10.39 3.52
N LEU A 269 -12.98 -9.15 3.94
CA LEU A 269 -12.19 -7.99 3.53
C LEU A 269 -10.99 -7.84 4.46
N HIS A 270 -9.99 -7.10 4.07
CA HIS A 270 -8.82 -6.91 4.92
C HIS A 270 -9.07 -5.85 6.01
N ALA A 271 -8.54 -6.06 7.24
CA ALA A 271 -8.66 -5.14 8.38
C ALA A 271 -8.31 -3.68 8.06
N VAL A 272 -7.37 -3.50 7.15
CA VAL A 272 -6.86 -2.20 6.67
C VAL A 272 -7.96 -1.34 6.02
N PHE A 273 -8.90 -1.97 5.30
CA PHE A 273 -10.03 -1.27 4.70
C PHE A 273 -10.95 -0.66 5.77
N GLY A 274 -11.27 -1.45 6.81
CA GLY A 274 -12.09 -0.97 7.92
C GLY A 274 -11.45 0.19 8.67
N ALA A 275 -10.15 0.11 8.93
CA ALA A 275 -9.39 1.17 9.56
C ALA A 275 -9.42 2.47 8.72
N PHE A 276 -9.22 2.37 7.40
CA PHE A 276 -9.30 3.51 6.48
C PHE A 276 -10.68 4.17 6.49
N VAL A 277 -11.75 3.39 6.34
CA VAL A 277 -13.14 3.91 6.31
C VAL A 277 -13.50 4.58 7.64
N MET A 278 -13.10 3.98 8.77
CA MET A 278 -13.29 4.59 10.08
C MET A 278 -12.51 5.91 10.22
N GLY A 279 -11.28 5.96 9.70
CA GLY A 279 -10.50 7.20 9.63
C GLY A 279 -11.21 8.30 8.82
N ALA A 280 -11.74 7.95 7.66
CA ALA A 280 -12.48 8.87 6.78
C ALA A 280 -13.80 9.36 7.42
N ALA A 281 -14.35 8.61 8.37
CA ALA A 281 -15.54 8.98 9.13
C ALA A 281 -15.25 9.89 10.33
N MET A 282 -13.99 10.00 10.77
CA MET A 282 -13.64 10.86 11.91
C MET A 282 -13.99 12.33 11.66
N PRO A 283 -14.54 13.02 12.68
CA PRO A 283 -14.83 14.45 12.58
C PRO A 283 -13.56 15.24 12.27
N ARG A 284 -13.66 16.10 11.27
CA ARG A 284 -12.56 16.99 10.86
C ARG A 284 -12.30 18.05 11.93
N GLY A 285 -11.16 18.70 11.86
CA GLY A 285 -10.76 19.75 12.77
C GLY A 285 -9.89 19.24 13.92
N VAL A 286 -10.21 19.60 15.14
CA VAL A 286 -9.40 19.28 16.33
C VAL A 286 -9.27 17.79 16.54
N MET A 287 -10.37 17.03 16.41
CA MET A 287 -10.37 15.59 16.67
C MET A 287 -9.40 14.85 15.73
N ALA A 288 -9.54 15.00 14.42
CA ALA A 288 -8.68 14.34 13.45
C ALA A 288 -7.21 14.77 13.61
N ARG A 289 -6.96 16.09 13.79
CA ARG A 289 -5.61 16.63 13.96
C ARG A 289 -4.90 16.06 15.19
N GLU A 290 -5.58 16.04 16.33
CA GLU A 290 -5.03 15.53 17.59
C GLU A 290 -4.83 13.99 17.55
N MET A 291 -5.77 13.25 16.94
CA MET A 291 -5.62 11.80 16.72
C MET A 291 -4.36 11.51 15.89
N VAL A 292 -4.23 12.20 14.75
CA VAL A 292 -3.06 12.03 13.87
C VAL A 292 -1.78 12.40 14.63
N ALA A 293 -1.75 13.54 15.32
CA ALA A 293 -0.57 13.99 16.06
C ALA A 293 -0.11 13.00 17.14
N ARG A 294 -1.04 12.31 17.82
CA ARG A 294 -0.72 11.33 18.86
C ARG A 294 -0.32 9.95 18.29
N ILE A 295 -0.91 9.51 17.17
CA ILE A 295 -0.72 8.17 16.61
C ILE A 295 0.45 8.14 15.61
N GLN A 296 0.56 9.15 14.75
CA GLN A 296 1.47 9.16 13.61
C GLN A 296 2.95 8.94 13.98
N PRO A 297 3.50 9.58 15.03
CA PRO A 297 4.91 9.40 15.38
C PRO A 297 5.27 7.95 15.68
N LEU A 298 4.46 7.27 16.48
CA LEU A 298 4.67 5.86 16.83
C LEU A 298 4.43 4.92 15.64
N THR A 299 3.36 5.17 14.90
CA THR A 299 3.02 4.36 13.72
C THR A 299 4.11 4.42 12.67
N VAL A 300 4.59 5.63 12.34
CA VAL A 300 5.57 5.82 11.27
C VAL A 300 6.98 5.43 11.72
N ALA A 301 7.36 5.71 12.97
CA ALA A 301 8.72 5.43 13.45
C ALA A 301 8.93 3.98 13.86
N LEU A 302 7.90 3.29 14.36
CA LEU A 302 8.01 1.94 14.91
C LEU A 302 7.27 0.91 14.06
N LEU A 303 5.96 1.11 13.86
CA LEU A 303 5.11 0.03 13.37
C LEU A 303 5.19 -0.19 11.85
N LEU A 304 5.32 0.86 11.05
CA LEU A 304 5.49 0.73 9.60
C LEU A 304 6.80 0.03 9.21
N PRO A 305 7.95 0.32 9.81
CA PRO A 305 9.17 -0.47 9.61
C PRO A 305 8.98 -1.96 9.85
N LEU A 306 8.17 -2.35 10.85
CA LEU A 306 7.87 -3.77 11.11
C LEU A 306 7.08 -4.39 9.95
N PHE A 307 6.09 -3.68 9.40
CA PHE A 307 5.33 -4.15 8.25
C PHE A 307 6.22 -4.34 7.01
N PHE A 308 7.04 -3.35 6.68
CA PHE A 308 7.92 -3.46 5.51
C PHE A 308 8.96 -4.57 5.67
N THR A 309 9.50 -4.73 6.88
CA THR A 309 10.43 -5.83 7.16
C THR A 309 9.73 -7.17 7.08
N TYR A 310 8.54 -7.32 7.65
CA TYR A 310 7.76 -8.55 7.54
C TYR A 310 7.51 -8.92 6.06
N SER A 311 7.11 -7.97 5.23
CA SER A 311 6.94 -8.19 3.79
C SER A 311 8.25 -8.58 3.11
N GLY A 312 9.36 -7.92 3.46
CA GLY A 312 10.69 -8.22 2.92
C GLY A 312 11.23 -9.59 3.34
N LEU A 313 10.92 -10.04 4.56
CA LEU A 313 11.30 -11.39 5.04
C LEU A 313 10.67 -12.51 4.19
N ASN A 314 9.55 -12.25 3.53
CA ASN A 314 8.92 -13.20 2.60
C ASN A 314 9.51 -13.11 1.17
N THR A 315 10.40 -12.15 0.89
CA THR A 315 10.94 -11.90 -0.45
C THR A 315 12.24 -12.67 -0.66
N LYS A 316 12.22 -13.63 -1.58
CA LYS A 316 13.39 -14.45 -1.95
C LYS A 316 13.81 -14.13 -3.40
N ILE A 317 14.64 -13.10 -3.60
CA ILE A 317 15.13 -12.68 -4.92
C ILE A 317 15.97 -13.79 -5.58
N GLY A 318 16.67 -14.60 -4.79
CA GLY A 318 17.47 -15.71 -5.27
C GLY A 318 16.67 -16.81 -6.03
N LEU A 319 15.33 -16.77 -5.98
CA LEU A 319 14.48 -17.65 -6.79
C LEU A 319 14.47 -17.25 -8.28
N LEU A 320 14.86 -16.02 -8.60
CA LEU A 320 15.08 -15.57 -9.98
C LEU A 320 16.46 -16.00 -10.45
N ASN A 321 16.68 -17.31 -10.56
CA ASN A 321 17.98 -17.93 -10.81
C ASN A 321 18.30 -18.15 -12.29
N THR A 322 17.38 -17.80 -13.20
CA THR A 322 17.57 -17.94 -14.65
C THR A 322 17.42 -16.61 -15.38
N TRP A 323 18.12 -16.45 -16.49
CA TRP A 323 17.97 -15.28 -17.36
C TRP A 323 16.55 -15.12 -17.89
N PHE A 324 15.83 -16.23 -18.04
CA PHE A 324 14.44 -16.24 -18.45
C PHE A 324 13.54 -15.58 -17.38
N LEU A 325 13.68 -15.94 -16.10
CA LEU A 325 12.92 -15.34 -15.00
C LEU A 325 13.25 -13.85 -14.81
N TRP A 326 14.50 -13.45 -14.98
CA TRP A 326 14.89 -12.04 -15.03
C TRP A 326 14.27 -11.31 -16.22
N GLY A 327 14.18 -11.95 -17.39
CA GLY A 327 13.47 -11.44 -18.56
C GLY A 327 11.97 -11.20 -18.26
N MET A 328 11.33 -12.14 -17.57
CA MET A 328 9.94 -12.00 -17.12
C MET A 328 9.77 -10.86 -16.11
N CYS A 329 10.68 -10.75 -15.14
CA CYS A 329 10.70 -9.65 -14.18
C CYS A 329 10.83 -8.29 -14.90
N LEU A 330 11.73 -8.20 -15.87
CA LEU A 330 11.89 -6.99 -16.70
C LEU A 330 10.62 -6.68 -17.51
N ALA A 331 9.97 -7.70 -18.08
CA ALA A 331 8.72 -7.53 -18.82
C ALA A 331 7.60 -6.98 -17.95
N VAL A 332 7.44 -7.51 -16.72
CA VAL A 332 6.50 -6.98 -15.72
C VAL A 332 6.83 -5.53 -15.36
N LEU A 333 8.11 -5.24 -15.09
CA LEU A 333 8.55 -3.90 -14.73
C LEU A 333 8.28 -2.89 -15.86
N VAL A 334 8.67 -3.22 -17.09
CA VAL A 334 8.47 -2.35 -18.26
C VAL A 334 6.98 -2.13 -18.52
N ALA A 335 6.17 -3.18 -18.50
CA ALA A 335 4.73 -3.09 -18.69
C ALA A 335 4.06 -2.26 -17.59
N ALA A 336 4.46 -2.44 -16.34
CA ALA A 336 3.94 -1.68 -15.20
C ALA A 336 4.27 -0.19 -15.30
N VAL A 337 5.54 0.15 -15.63
CA VAL A 337 6.00 1.53 -15.73
C VAL A 337 5.39 2.22 -16.94
N LEU A 338 5.58 1.66 -18.14
CA LEU A 338 5.13 2.29 -19.37
C LEU A 338 3.61 2.34 -19.46
N GLY A 339 2.93 1.25 -19.09
CA GLY A 339 1.48 1.19 -19.10
C GLY A 339 0.85 2.28 -18.24
N LYS A 340 1.35 2.48 -17.02
CA LYS A 340 0.83 3.49 -16.11
C LYS A 340 1.26 4.90 -16.48
N TRP A 341 2.56 5.10 -16.75
CA TRP A 341 3.10 6.41 -17.12
C TRP A 341 2.42 6.98 -18.36
N LEU A 342 2.41 6.22 -19.46
CA LEU A 342 1.83 6.70 -20.73
C LEU A 342 0.32 6.93 -20.61
N ALA A 343 -0.42 5.99 -20.01
CA ALA A 343 -1.87 6.10 -19.86
C ALA A 343 -2.25 7.33 -19.02
N CYS A 344 -1.63 7.53 -17.86
CA CYS A 344 -1.91 8.68 -17.00
C CYS A 344 -1.49 10.00 -17.67
N THR A 345 -0.35 10.04 -18.37
CA THR A 345 0.11 11.22 -19.10
C THR A 345 -0.87 11.60 -20.21
N LEU A 346 -1.30 10.63 -21.02
CA LEU A 346 -2.25 10.87 -22.10
C LEU A 346 -3.61 11.32 -21.58
N ALA A 347 -4.11 10.69 -20.51
CA ALA A 347 -5.37 11.07 -19.87
C ALA A 347 -5.31 12.49 -19.28
N ALA A 348 -4.23 12.84 -18.59
CA ALA A 348 -4.03 14.19 -18.05
C ALA A 348 -4.00 15.22 -19.18
N LYS A 349 -3.27 14.94 -20.26
CA LYS A 349 -3.21 15.80 -21.45
C LYS A 349 -4.57 15.96 -22.12
N ALA A 350 -5.34 14.89 -22.25
CA ALA A 350 -6.68 14.92 -22.83
C ALA A 350 -7.68 15.77 -22.00
N THR A 351 -7.40 15.99 -20.71
CA THR A 351 -8.20 16.88 -19.84
C THR A 351 -7.71 18.35 -19.85
N GLY A 352 -6.79 18.70 -20.74
CA GLY A 352 -6.31 20.08 -20.92
C GLY A 352 -5.14 20.49 -20.02
N ILE A 353 -4.48 19.52 -19.35
CA ILE A 353 -3.30 19.79 -18.54
C ILE A 353 -2.07 19.93 -19.47
N SER A 354 -1.14 20.83 -19.12
CA SER A 354 0.07 21.06 -19.91
C SER A 354 0.92 19.80 -20.06
N ASN A 355 1.68 19.69 -21.17
CA ASN A 355 2.50 18.49 -21.44
C ASN A 355 3.46 18.16 -20.30
N ARG A 356 4.11 19.18 -19.72
CA ARG A 356 5.07 19.01 -18.63
C ARG A 356 4.40 18.50 -17.36
N GLU A 357 3.26 19.07 -16.99
CA GLU A 357 2.49 18.64 -15.82
C GLU A 357 1.88 17.26 -16.02
N SER A 358 1.37 16.95 -17.23
CA SER A 358 0.83 15.64 -17.57
C SER A 358 1.90 14.54 -17.46
N MET A 359 3.13 14.79 -17.92
CA MET A 359 4.26 13.88 -17.73
C MET A 359 4.59 13.70 -16.26
N GLY A 360 4.59 14.78 -15.47
CA GLY A 360 4.80 14.75 -14.03
C GLY A 360 3.76 13.89 -13.30
N ILE A 361 2.48 14.07 -13.62
CA ILE A 361 1.38 13.26 -13.09
C ILE A 361 1.60 11.78 -13.43
N GLY A 362 1.88 11.45 -14.68
CA GLY A 362 2.11 10.07 -15.11
C GLY A 362 3.27 9.41 -14.37
N ILE A 363 4.39 10.13 -14.13
CA ILE A 363 5.53 9.61 -13.37
C ILE A 363 5.15 9.38 -11.92
N LEU A 364 4.48 10.34 -11.27
CA LEU A 364 4.05 10.25 -9.89
C LEU A 364 3.07 9.10 -9.65
N MET A 365 2.19 8.82 -10.60
CA MET A 365 1.23 7.70 -10.52
C MET A 365 1.91 6.32 -10.55
N ASN A 366 3.20 6.22 -10.88
CA ASN A 366 3.97 4.97 -10.74
C ASN A 366 4.41 4.67 -9.30
N ALA A 367 4.13 5.56 -8.34
CA ALA A 367 4.42 5.30 -6.94
C ALA A 367 3.58 4.10 -6.44
N ARG A 368 4.27 3.04 -6.06
CA ARG A 368 3.69 1.81 -5.54
C ARG A 368 4.07 1.62 -4.08
N GLY A 369 3.47 0.66 -3.38
CA GLY A 369 3.81 0.47 -1.98
C GLY A 369 2.87 -0.47 -1.23
N LEU A 370 2.35 -0.01 -0.08
CA LEU A 370 1.63 -0.82 0.90
C LEU A 370 0.49 -1.65 0.28
N MET A 371 -0.40 -1.04 -0.48
CA MET A 371 -1.57 -1.70 -1.05
C MET A 371 -1.19 -2.85 -1.99
N GLU A 372 -0.19 -2.62 -2.83
CA GLU A 372 0.32 -3.65 -3.72
C GLU A 372 0.95 -4.81 -2.95
N LEU A 373 1.78 -4.51 -1.94
CA LEU A 373 2.38 -5.54 -1.09
C LEU A 373 1.33 -6.35 -0.32
N ILE A 374 0.22 -5.73 0.09
CA ILE A 374 -0.90 -6.45 0.73
C ILE A 374 -1.47 -7.48 -0.24
N ILE A 375 -1.82 -7.06 -1.47
CA ILE A 375 -2.39 -7.97 -2.48
C ILE A 375 -1.42 -9.09 -2.81
N ILE A 376 -0.15 -8.77 -3.03
CA ILE A 376 0.88 -9.75 -3.36
C ILE A 376 1.07 -10.76 -2.20
N ASN A 377 1.08 -10.29 -0.95
CA ASN A 377 1.16 -11.17 0.23
C ASN A 377 -0.07 -12.09 0.35
N ILE A 378 -1.27 -11.57 0.13
CA ILE A 378 -2.50 -12.38 0.11
C ILE A 378 -2.41 -13.45 -0.99
N GLY A 379 -1.96 -13.08 -2.19
CA GLY A 379 -1.77 -14.00 -3.31
C GLY A 379 -0.81 -15.14 -2.98
N LEU A 380 0.28 -14.82 -2.27
CA LEU A 380 1.26 -15.79 -1.83
C LEU A 380 0.69 -16.71 -0.73
N GLN A 381 0.06 -16.14 0.30
CA GLN A 381 -0.53 -16.89 1.43
C GLN A 381 -1.63 -17.84 0.97
N ARG A 382 -2.48 -17.41 0.07
CA ARG A 382 -3.53 -18.25 -0.52
C ARG A 382 -3.00 -19.22 -1.59
N GLY A 383 -1.72 -19.11 -1.94
CA GLY A 383 -1.04 -19.94 -2.94
C GLY A 383 -1.60 -19.74 -4.35
N ILE A 384 -1.96 -18.51 -4.70
CA ILE A 384 -2.40 -18.10 -6.04
C ILE A 384 -1.19 -17.90 -6.94
N ILE A 385 -0.11 -17.39 -6.36
CA ILE A 385 1.17 -17.14 -7.03
C ILE A 385 2.29 -17.93 -6.36
N SER A 386 3.32 -18.24 -7.15
CA SER A 386 4.55 -18.82 -6.63
C SER A 386 5.41 -17.80 -5.91
N GLU A 387 6.38 -18.27 -5.11
CA GLU A 387 7.39 -17.41 -4.48
C GLU A 387 8.21 -16.62 -5.52
N GLY A 388 8.43 -17.17 -6.72
CA GLY A 388 9.12 -16.50 -7.82
C GLY A 388 8.35 -15.32 -8.39
N LEU A 389 7.03 -15.47 -8.59
CA LEU A 389 6.17 -14.37 -9.03
C LEU A 389 6.01 -13.33 -7.92
N PHE A 390 5.92 -13.77 -6.67
CA PHE A 390 5.93 -12.87 -5.52
C PHE A 390 7.18 -11.98 -5.51
N ALA A 391 8.38 -12.58 -5.64
CA ALA A 391 9.64 -11.83 -5.70
C ALA A 391 9.66 -10.84 -6.88
N THR A 392 9.18 -11.25 -8.05
CA THR A 392 9.06 -10.41 -9.24
C THR A 392 8.20 -9.17 -8.96
N LEU A 393 7.03 -9.35 -8.36
CA LEU A 393 6.10 -8.26 -8.05
C LEU A 393 6.63 -7.33 -6.95
N VAL A 394 7.32 -7.86 -5.95
CA VAL A 394 7.99 -7.04 -4.93
C VAL A 394 9.12 -6.20 -5.54
N ILE A 395 9.95 -6.79 -6.42
CA ILE A 395 10.98 -6.05 -7.16
C ILE A 395 10.34 -4.93 -7.99
N MET A 396 9.24 -5.24 -8.69
CA MET A 396 8.50 -4.24 -9.45
C MET A 396 8.03 -3.09 -8.55
N ALA A 397 7.42 -3.37 -7.40
CA ALA A 397 6.93 -2.36 -6.47
C ALA A 397 8.07 -1.46 -5.95
N VAL A 398 9.19 -2.06 -5.55
CA VAL A 398 10.37 -1.34 -5.04
C VAL A 398 10.98 -0.47 -6.14
N VAL A 399 11.26 -1.04 -7.31
CA VAL A 399 11.94 -0.33 -8.41
C VAL A 399 11.08 0.81 -8.96
N THR A 400 9.77 0.59 -9.18
CA THR A 400 8.87 1.64 -9.68
C THR A 400 8.78 2.82 -8.72
N THR A 401 8.80 2.56 -7.42
CA THR A 401 8.75 3.61 -6.40
C THR A 401 10.08 4.35 -6.29
N LEU A 402 11.21 3.62 -6.33
CA LEU A 402 12.55 4.20 -6.35
C LEU A 402 12.77 5.15 -7.54
N MET A 403 12.28 4.77 -8.73
CA MET A 403 12.51 5.54 -9.93
C MET A 403 11.59 6.77 -10.06
N ALA A 404 10.45 6.80 -9.37
CA ALA A 404 9.47 7.89 -9.50
C ALA A 404 10.08 9.25 -9.17
N SER A 405 10.78 9.39 -8.05
CA SER A 405 11.38 10.65 -7.60
C SER A 405 12.52 11.15 -8.51
N PRO A 406 13.55 10.36 -8.87
CA PRO A 406 14.62 10.81 -9.76
C PRO A 406 14.16 11.13 -11.19
N ILE A 407 13.24 10.32 -11.73
CA ILE A 407 12.71 10.57 -13.08
C ILE A 407 11.89 11.85 -13.10
N PHE A 408 11.08 12.09 -12.06
CA PHE A 408 10.34 13.33 -11.91
C PHE A 408 11.28 14.54 -11.92
N GLU A 409 12.37 14.51 -11.15
CA GLU A 409 13.34 15.61 -11.11
C GLU A 409 14.02 15.86 -12.46
N ARG A 410 14.36 14.81 -13.21
CA ARG A 410 15.01 14.95 -14.52
C ARG A 410 14.08 15.48 -15.61
N LEU A 411 12.82 15.04 -15.63
CA LEU A 411 11.89 15.36 -16.72
C LEU A 411 11.04 16.60 -16.44
N VAL A 412 10.70 16.82 -15.18
CA VAL A 412 9.83 17.93 -14.75
C VAL A 412 10.65 19.04 -14.08
N GLY A 413 11.80 18.70 -13.48
CA GLY A 413 12.73 19.61 -12.83
C GLY A 413 12.30 19.99 -11.41
N SER A 414 13.26 20.47 -10.62
CA SER A 414 13.04 21.03 -9.30
C SER A 414 12.60 22.50 -9.41
N GLY A 415 11.42 22.74 -9.99
CA GLY A 415 10.89 24.11 -10.14
C GLY A 415 10.14 24.56 -8.89
N ASN A 416 10.17 25.88 -8.59
CA ASN A 416 9.21 26.48 -7.67
C ASN A 416 7.82 26.42 -8.31
N TYR A 417 7.08 25.33 -8.06
CA TYR A 417 5.71 25.17 -8.53
C TYR A 417 4.80 26.07 -7.71
N LYS A 418 4.13 27.03 -8.36
CA LYS A 418 3.19 27.91 -7.69
C LYS A 418 1.92 27.12 -7.34
N PRO A 419 1.40 27.25 -6.12
CA PRO A 419 0.07 26.73 -5.79
C PRO A 419 -0.99 27.33 -6.72
N GLU A 420 -2.05 26.59 -7.00
CA GLU A 420 -3.22 27.15 -7.67
C GLU A 420 -3.81 28.27 -6.80
N PRO A 421 -4.22 29.40 -7.40
CA PRO A 421 -4.94 30.43 -6.65
C PRO A 421 -6.19 29.79 -6.00
N GLU A 422 -6.41 30.12 -4.73
CA GLU A 422 -7.64 29.73 -4.05
C GLU A 422 -8.83 30.38 -4.75
N ALA A 423 -9.72 29.54 -5.33
CA ALA A 423 -10.93 30.00 -6.02
C ALA A 423 -12.08 30.14 -5.03
#